data_d58e03a3b9e1d84419e66c83727b15d2
#
_entry.id   d58e03a3b9e1d84419e66c83727b15d2
#
_cell.length_a   1.000
_cell.length_b   1.000
_cell.length_c   1.000
_cell.angle_alpha   90.00
_cell.angle_beta   90.00
_cell.angle_gamma   90.00
#
_symmetry.space_group_name_H-M   'P 1'
#
loop_
_entity.id
_entity.type
_entity.pdbx_description
1 polymer ?
#
loop_
_entity_poly.entity_id
_entity_poly.type
_entity_poly.pdbx_seq_one_letter_code
_entity_poly.pdbx_strand_id
1 'polypeptide(L)'
;IEITGTKGVIWVTRGHGRMSDPAPVILYKAQRTIHMDDMDADWGVSFVKSGRHFVKALQESADPVITGQQGRDLLVFSLAAQQSARSGERVAVEPGPPPPATT
;
A
#
# COMPACT_ATOMS: atom_id res chain seq x y z
N ILE A 1 10.91 1.67 1.10
CA ILE A 1 10.01 2.84 1.02
C ILE A 1 10.09 3.56 2.35
N GLU A 2 10.19 4.89 2.31
CA GLU A 2 10.12 5.74 3.50
C GLU A 2 8.99 6.75 3.32
N ILE A 3 8.18 6.89 4.35
CA ILE A 3 7.12 7.90 4.42
C ILE A 3 7.37 8.75 5.65
N THR A 4 7.77 10.00 5.43
CA THR A 4 8.04 10.96 6.50
C THR A 4 6.87 11.92 6.65
N GLY A 5 6.34 12.02 7.86
CA GLY A 5 5.27 12.94 8.22
C GLY A 5 5.63 13.79 9.44
N THR A 6 4.80 14.79 9.73
CA THR A 6 5.01 15.70 10.87
C THR A 6 4.95 15.01 12.24
N LYS A 7 4.41 13.79 12.32
CA LYS A 7 4.20 13.04 13.57
C LYS A 7 5.05 11.77 13.67
N GLY A 8 5.84 11.44 12.64
CA GLY A 8 6.66 10.24 12.64
C GLY A 8 7.14 9.83 11.26
N VAL A 9 7.81 8.69 11.21
CA VAL A 9 8.35 8.09 9.99
C VAL A 9 7.94 6.64 9.92
N ILE A 10 7.58 6.16 8.73
CA ILE A 10 7.30 4.76 8.44
C ILE A 10 8.34 4.28 7.43
N TRP A 11 9.02 3.20 7.75
CA TRP A 11 9.88 2.48 6.81
C TRP A 11 9.23 1.15 6.45
N VAL A 12 9.07 0.91 5.14
CA VAL A 12 8.71 -0.38 4.58
C VAL A 12 9.97 -0.99 3.98
N THR A 13 10.53 -1.98 4.67
CA THR A 13 11.85 -2.55 4.35
C THR A 13 11.78 -3.71 3.37
N ARG A 14 10.59 -4.31 3.19
CA ARG A 14 10.39 -5.56 2.43
C ARG A 14 11.26 -6.71 2.97
N GLY A 15 11.42 -6.81 4.28
CA GLY A 15 12.08 -7.96 4.90
C GLY A 15 11.49 -9.26 4.33
N HIS A 16 12.36 -10.16 3.85
CA HIS A 16 11.91 -11.43 3.26
C HIS A 16 11.81 -12.57 4.28
N GLY A 17 11.67 -12.22 5.56
CA GLY A 17 11.55 -13.20 6.65
C GLY A 17 12.86 -13.96 6.96
N ARG A 18 14.01 -13.47 6.52
CA ARG A 18 15.31 -14.02 6.92
C ARG A 18 15.69 -13.48 8.28
N MET A 19 16.37 -14.29 9.08
CA MET A 19 16.77 -13.95 10.46
C MET A 19 17.62 -12.66 10.58
N SER A 20 18.25 -12.22 9.51
CA SER A 20 19.05 -11.00 9.44
C SER A 20 18.31 -9.79 8.88
N ASP A 21 17.08 -9.97 8.43
CA ASP A 21 16.33 -8.89 7.80
C ASP A 21 15.66 -8.00 8.87
N PRO A 22 15.61 -6.70 8.67
CA PRO A 22 14.83 -5.82 9.54
C PRO A 22 13.33 -6.14 9.43
N ALA A 23 12.57 -5.75 10.44
CA ALA A 23 11.11 -5.88 10.41
C ALA A 23 10.52 -5.35 9.10
N PRO A 24 9.51 -6.01 8.51
CA PRO A 24 8.88 -5.58 7.26
C PRO A 24 8.39 -4.15 7.28
N VAL A 25 7.89 -3.70 8.43
CA VAL A 25 7.50 -2.31 8.67
C VAL A 25 8.08 -1.84 10.00
N ILE A 26 8.68 -0.66 9.99
CA ILE A 26 9.19 0.01 11.18
C ILE A 26 8.50 1.37 11.27
N LEU A 27 7.89 1.66 12.41
CA LEU A 27 7.25 2.94 12.70
C LEU A 27 8.03 3.67 13.78
N TYR A 28 8.51 4.88 13.49
CA TYR A 28 8.98 5.83 14.49
C TYR A 28 7.90 6.86 14.79
N LYS A 29 7.44 6.92 16.04
CA LYS A 29 6.42 7.88 16.49
C LYS A 29 6.58 8.15 17.97
N ALA A 30 6.39 9.40 18.42
CA ALA A 30 6.46 9.82 19.81
C ALA A 30 7.76 9.34 20.51
N GLN A 31 8.92 9.51 19.86
CA GLN A 31 10.24 9.09 20.34
C GLN A 31 10.39 7.57 20.59
N ARG A 32 9.54 6.77 19.97
CA ARG A 32 9.59 5.30 20.07
C ARG A 32 9.70 4.70 18.69
N THR A 33 10.47 3.62 18.59
CA THR A 33 10.53 2.78 17.39
C THR A 33 9.72 1.51 17.67
N ILE A 34 8.79 1.21 16.77
CA ILE A 34 7.92 0.03 16.82
C ILE A 34 8.28 -0.81 15.61
N HIS A 35 8.65 -2.07 15.86
CA HIS A 35 8.92 -3.06 14.82
C HIS A 35 7.69 -3.92 14.66
N MET A 36 7.19 -4.08 13.42
CA MET A 36 6.05 -4.93 13.09
C MET A 36 6.59 -6.21 12.46
N ASP A 37 7.00 -7.15 13.31
CA ASP A 37 7.66 -8.41 12.91
C ASP A 37 6.66 -9.52 12.55
N ASP A 38 5.41 -9.40 12.95
CA ASP A 38 4.33 -10.38 12.74
C ASP A 38 3.62 -10.24 11.39
N MET A 39 4.12 -9.37 10.53
CA MET A 39 3.55 -9.17 9.20
C MET A 39 4.12 -10.19 8.20
N ASP A 40 3.24 -10.72 7.36
CA ASP A 40 3.68 -11.60 6.28
C ASP A 40 4.58 -10.86 5.29
N ALA A 41 5.82 -11.27 5.21
CA ALA A 41 6.79 -10.78 4.22
C ALA A 41 6.91 -11.68 2.99
N ASP A 42 6.33 -12.88 3.04
CA ASP A 42 6.34 -13.84 1.94
C ASP A 42 5.31 -13.49 0.86
N TRP A 43 5.77 -13.43 -0.38
CA TRP A 43 4.94 -13.09 -1.53
C TRP A 43 3.86 -14.15 -1.80
N GLY A 44 4.20 -15.44 -1.70
CA GLY A 44 3.26 -16.52 -1.93
C GLY A 44 2.12 -16.49 -0.92
N VAL A 45 2.44 -16.30 0.35
CA VAL A 45 1.44 -16.16 1.42
C VAL A 45 0.57 -14.93 1.20
N SER A 46 1.15 -13.79 0.81
CA SER A 46 0.38 -12.56 0.57
C SER A 46 -0.59 -12.69 -0.61
N PHE A 47 -0.21 -13.37 -1.70
CA PHE A 47 -1.12 -13.66 -2.81
C PHE A 47 -2.27 -14.57 -2.40
N VAL A 48 -2.01 -15.63 -1.64
CA VAL A 48 -3.07 -16.52 -1.14
C VAL A 48 -4.04 -15.78 -0.25
N LYS A 49 -3.54 -14.95 0.67
CA LYS A 49 -4.38 -14.14 1.57
C LYS A 49 -5.20 -13.10 0.80
N SER A 50 -4.60 -12.43 -0.18
CA SER A 50 -5.30 -11.48 -1.04
C SER A 50 -6.43 -12.14 -1.84
N GLY A 51 -6.16 -13.30 -2.44
CA GLY A 51 -7.18 -14.08 -3.17
C GLY A 51 -8.33 -14.52 -2.26
N ARG A 52 -8.03 -15.03 -1.07
CA ARG A 52 -9.07 -15.41 -0.08
C ARG A 52 -9.89 -14.21 0.37
N HIS A 53 -9.25 -13.08 0.62
CA HIS A 53 -9.93 -11.83 0.99
C HIS A 53 -10.90 -11.39 -0.12
N PHE A 54 -10.46 -11.42 -1.38
CA PHE A 54 -11.30 -11.05 -2.52
C PHE A 54 -12.52 -11.96 -2.66
N VAL A 55 -12.33 -13.29 -2.60
CA VAL A 55 -13.43 -14.26 -2.64
C VAL A 55 -14.42 -14.03 -1.49
N LYS A 56 -13.90 -13.80 -0.27
CA LYS A 56 -14.74 -13.52 0.90
C LYS A 56 -15.55 -12.24 0.70
N ALA A 57 -14.96 -11.17 0.22
CA ALA A 57 -15.66 -9.92 -0.07
C ALA A 57 -16.81 -10.12 -1.06
N LEU A 58 -16.60 -10.93 -2.12
CA LEU A 58 -17.65 -11.27 -3.07
C LEU A 58 -18.78 -12.08 -2.42
N GLN A 59 -18.47 -13.09 -1.60
CA GLN A 59 -19.46 -13.92 -0.92
C GLN A 59 -20.31 -13.15 0.07
N GLU A 60 -19.72 -12.18 0.75
CA GLU A 60 -20.38 -11.35 1.76
C GLU A 60 -20.98 -10.06 1.18
N SER A 61 -20.86 -9.84 -0.13
CA SER A 61 -21.25 -8.57 -0.78
C SER A 61 -20.66 -7.33 -0.07
N ALA A 62 -19.43 -7.46 0.40
CA ALA A 62 -18.69 -6.43 1.14
C ALA A 62 -17.64 -5.80 0.25
N ASP A 63 -17.29 -4.55 0.56
CA ASP A 63 -16.19 -3.89 -0.11
C ASP A 63 -14.84 -4.54 0.26
N PRO A 64 -13.95 -4.78 -0.71
CA PRO A 64 -12.60 -5.23 -0.41
C PRO A 64 -11.79 -4.12 0.28
N VAL A 65 -10.72 -4.49 0.99
CA VAL A 65 -9.82 -3.53 1.68
C VAL A 65 -9.29 -2.45 0.74
N ILE A 66 -9.06 -2.80 -0.51
CA ILE A 66 -8.75 -1.85 -1.59
C ILE A 66 -9.83 -2.00 -2.65
N THR A 67 -10.62 -0.96 -2.83
CA THR A 67 -11.66 -0.92 -3.85
C THR A 67 -11.05 -0.73 -5.25
N GLY A 68 -11.82 -1.01 -6.30
CA GLY A 68 -11.40 -0.77 -7.67
C GLY A 68 -11.04 0.70 -7.93
N GLN A 69 -11.77 1.63 -7.31
CA GLN A 69 -11.45 3.07 -7.41
C GLN A 69 -10.10 3.39 -6.77
N GLN A 70 -9.85 2.89 -5.57
CA GLN A 70 -8.56 3.09 -4.90
C GLN A 70 -7.40 2.46 -5.68
N GLY A 71 -7.61 1.28 -6.27
CA GLY A 71 -6.64 0.65 -7.16
C GLY A 71 -6.34 1.49 -8.40
N ARG A 72 -7.36 2.08 -9.01
CA ARG A 72 -7.21 3.03 -10.11
C ARG A 72 -6.41 4.26 -9.69
N ASP A 73 -6.71 4.84 -8.55
CA ASP A 73 -6.02 6.05 -8.08
C ASP A 73 -4.54 5.79 -7.78
N LEU A 74 -4.20 4.60 -7.26
CA LEU A 74 -2.82 4.14 -7.12
C LEU A 74 -2.10 4.02 -8.47
N LEU A 75 -2.79 3.52 -9.49
CA LEU A 75 -2.23 3.43 -10.85
C LEU A 75 -1.99 4.82 -11.45
N VAL A 76 -2.94 5.74 -11.31
CA VAL A 76 -2.80 7.13 -11.77
C VAL A 76 -1.59 7.80 -11.11
N PHE A 77 -1.43 7.64 -9.79
CA PHE A 77 -0.26 8.13 -9.08
C PHE A 77 1.05 7.55 -9.63
N SER A 78 1.09 6.24 -9.86
CA SER A 78 2.28 5.55 -10.37
C SER A 78 2.66 6.01 -11.78
N LEU A 79 1.67 6.21 -12.65
CA LEU A 79 1.89 6.71 -14.01
C LEU A 79 2.34 8.17 -14.01
N ALA A 80 1.76 9.01 -13.16
CA ALA A 80 2.20 10.40 -12.99
C ALA A 80 3.65 10.49 -12.48
N ALA A 81 4.05 9.62 -11.55
CA ALA A 81 5.42 9.54 -11.07
C ALA A 81 6.39 9.13 -12.19
N GLN A 82 6.03 8.15 -13.03
CA GLN A 82 6.82 7.77 -14.19
C GLN A 82 6.96 8.92 -15.19
N GLN A 83 5.87 9.62 -15.47
CA GLN A 83 5.88 10.76 -16.38
C GLN A 83 6.78 11.88 -15.85
N SER A 84 6.67 12.23 -14.56
CA SER A 84 7.52 13.21 -13.90
C SER A 84 9.01 12.82 -13.99
N ALA A 85 9.33 11.55 -13.75
CA ALA A 85 10.70 11.05 -13.86
C ALA A 85 11.26 11.15 -15.29
N ARG A 86 10.43 11.00 -16.31
CA ARG A 86 10.86 11.09 -17.72
C ARG A 86 10.99 12.53 -18.22
N SER A 87 10.06 13.41 -17.81
CA SER A 87 10.04 14.80 -18.25
C SER A 87 10.93 15.73 -17.41
N GLY A 88 11.28 15.34 -16.18
CA GLY A 88 11.92 16.21 -15.20
C GLY A 88 10.99 17.28 -14.63
N GLU A 89 9.69 17.23 -14.94
CA GLU A 89 8.70 18.23 -14.54
C GLU A 89 7.73 17.68 -13.49
N ARG A 90 7.05 18.59 -12.80
CA ARG A 90 5.96 18.23 -11.89
C ARG A 90 4.74 17.82 -12.69
N VAL A 91 4.17 16.67 -12.35
CA VAL A 91 2.93 16.16 -12.94
C VAL A 91 1.84 16.18 -11.88
N ALA A 92 0.69 16.78 -12.19
CA ALA A 92 -0.47 16.74 -11.33
C ALA A 92 -1.07 15.32 -11.28
N VAL A 93 -1.48 14.89 -10.08
CA VAL A 93 -2.21 13.65 -9.89
C VAL A 93 -3.69 14.00 -9.76
N GLU A 94 -4.45 13.77 -10.83
CA GLU A 94 -5.89 14.03 -10.84
C GLU A 94 -6.63 12.84 -10.20
N PRO A 95 -7.34 13.05 -9.07
CA PRO A 95 -8.18 12.00 -8.51
C PRO A 95 -9.26 11.62 -9.52
N GLY A 96 -9.55 10.32 -9.60
CA GLY A 96 -10.60 9.85 -10.49
C GLY A 96 -12.00 10.33 -10.07
N PRO A 97 -12.97 10.32 -10.98
CA PRO A 97 -14.35 10.59 -10.63
C PRO A 97 -14.83 9.57 -9.57
N PRO A 98 -15.71 9.97 -8.66
CA PRO A 98 -16.27 9.05 -7.68
C PRO A 98 -16.95 7.87 -8.38
N PRO A 99 -17.00 6.68 -7.75
CA PRO A 99 -17.72 5.55 -8.32
C PRO A 99 -19.19 5.92 -8.53
N PRO A 100 -19.85 5.34 -9.57
CA PRO A 100 -21.29 5.54 -9.76
C PRO A 100 -22.03 5.06 -8.49
N ALA A 101 -23.03 5.83 -8.08
CA ALA A 101 -23.86 5.42 -6.96
C ALA A 101 -24.47 4.04 -7.27
N THR A 102 -24.20 3.08 -6.40
CA THR A 102 -24.83 1.76 -6.49
C THR A 102 -26.34 1.93 -6.23
N THR A 103 -27.15 1.72 -7.24
CA THR A 103 -28.62 1.64 -7.15
C THR A 103 -29.02 0.32 -6.55
#